data_81e12c720fa1bac0d432e8da8b804417
#
_entry.id   81e12c720fa1bac0d432e8da8b804417
#
_cell.length_a   1.000
_cell.length_b   1.000
_cell.length_c   1.000
_cell.angle_alpha   90.00
_cell.angle_beta   90.00
_cell.angle_gamma   90.00
#
_symmetry.space_group_name_H-M   'P 1'
#
loop_
_entity.id
_entity.type
_entity.pdbx_description
1 polymer ?
#
loop_
_entity_poly.entity_id
_entity_poly.type
_entity_poly.pdbx_seq_one_letter_code
_entity_poly.pdbx_strand_id
1 'polypeptide(L)'
;MRKAQSYMRSCRPSAEEKIMPYDVAKLLTLSQAELDQLFTKSPVGNIPDGEGEGTAIVAPGTTYSDNIARFVSHFAWQGKVFDAKKGVLKNKILPFGLNAILAKVYKGPSWLDGKECIVLDYSDTSIVAQWIRDEIREIEPGLYLGKVYWNKSRLIDFALKF
;
A
#
# COMPACT_ATOMS: atom_id res chain seq x y z
N MET A 1 45.77 -1.66 52.41
CA MET A 1 44.55 -0.98 51.96
C MET A 1 44.65 -0.70 50.48
N ARG A 2 44.00 -1.52 49.64
CA ARG A 2 43.99 -1.35 48.17
C ARG A 2 42.60 -0.86 47.79
N LYS A 3 42.52 0.35 47.20
CA LYS A 3 41.29 0.95 46.67
C LYS A 3 40.90 0.24 45.39
N ALA A 4 39.70 -0.35 45.35
CA ALA A 4 39.06 -0.84 44.15
C ALA A 4 38.50 0.35 43.35
N GLN A 5 39.00 0.57 42.16
CA GLN A 5 38.52 1.56 41.22
C GLN A 5 37.46 0.92 40.35
N SER A 6 36.21 1.30 40.61
CA SER A 6 35.02 0.90 39.84
C SER A 6 35.08 1.50 38.44
N TYR A 7 35.20 0.66 37.41
CA TYR A 7 35.11 1.04 36.01
C TYR A 7 33.64 1.17 35.61
N MET A 8 33.08 2.37 35.71
CA MET A 8 31.82 2.69 35.08
C MET A 8 31.99 2.68 33.55
N ARG A 9 31.55 1.61 32.89
CA ARG A 9 31.36 1.60 31.44
C ARG A 9 30.22 2.53 31.09
N SER A 10 30.56 3.66 30.54
CA SER A 10 29.63 4.57 29.88
C SER A 10 28.98 3.83 28.70
N CYS A 11 27.69 3.45 28.84
CA CYS A 11 26.86 3.10 27.71
C CYS A 11 26.68 4.36 26.85
N ARG A 12 27.40 4.43 25.73
CA ARG A 12 27.03 5.40 24.68
C ARG A 12 25.70 4.94 24.09
N PRO A 13 24.69 5.84 23.93
CA PRO A 13 23.51 5.51 23.17
C PRO A 13 23.94 5.15 21.74
N SER A 14 23.44 4.01 21.26
CA SER A 14 23.59 3.61 19.88
C SER A 14 23.09 4.75 18.99
N ALA A 15 23.84 5.08 17.94
CA ALA A 15 23.44 6.04 16.92
C ALA A 15 21.98 5.75 16.52
N GLU A 16 21.11 6.74 16.68
CA GLU A 16 19.77 6.70 16.11
C GLU A 16 19.93 6.41 14.62
N GLU A 17 19.55 5.24 14.20
CA GLU A 17 19.47 4.87 12.79
C GLU A 17 18.50 5.86 12.17
N LYS A 18 19.02 6.80 11.39
CA LYS A 18 18.24 7.82 10.71
C LYS A 18 17.34 7.09 9.71
N ILE A 19 16.13 6.75 10.15
CA ILE A 19 15.13 6.10 9.32
C ILE A 19 14.88 7.06 8.15
N MET A 20 15.38 6.69 6.98
CA MET A 20 15.11 7.44 5.75
C MET A 20 13.63 7.28 5.45
N PRO A 21 12.91 8.37 5.14
CA PRO A 21 11.50 8.27 4.79
C PRO A 21 11.30 7.35 3.60
N TYR A 22 10.20 6.62 3.60
CA TYR A 22 9.85 5.78 2.46
C TYR A 22 9.45 6.64 1.28
N ASP A 23 9.86 6.21 0.09
CA ASP A 23 9.40 6.73 -1.19
C ASP A 23 9.05 5.57 -2.14
N VAL A 24 8.48 5.89 -3.28
CA VAL A 24 8.07 4.87 -4.27
C VAL A 24 9.28 4.05 -4.75
N ALA A 25 10.44 4.68 -4.96
CA ALA A 25 11.64 3.98 -5.42
C ALA A 25 12.11 2.93 -4.39
N LYS A 26 12.07 3.29 -3.10
CA LYS A 26 12.40 2.37 -2.01
C LYS A 26 11.41 1.20 -1.94
N LEU A 27 10.10 1.47 -2.08
CA LEU A 27 9.07 0.41 -2.07
C LEU A 27 9.29 -0.62 -3.16
N LEU A 28 9.72 -0.21 -4.35
CA LEU A 28 10.01 -1.11 -5.46
C LEU A 28 11.18 -2.08 -5.21
N THR A 29 12.02 -1.81 -4.20
CA THR A 29 13.17 -2.67 -3.83
C THR A 29 12.86 -3.66 -2.71
N LEU A 30 11.72 -3.51 -2.04
CA LEU A 30 11.35 -4.33 -0.90
C LEU A 30 10.87 -5.72 -1.32
N SER A 31 11.25 -6.73 -0.54
CA SER A 31 10.65 -8.06 -0.63
C SER A 31 9.19 -8.04 -0.18
N GLN A 32 8.44 -9.09 -0.55
CA GLN A 32 7.04 -9.21 -0.13
C GLN A 32 6.88 -9.21 1.40
N ALA A 33 7.79 -9.86 2.12
CA ALA A 33 7.76 -9.89 3.59
C ALA A 33 7.99 -8.50 4.21
N GLU A 34 8.88 -7.69 3.62
CA GLU A 34 9.12 -6.31 4.06
C GLU A 34 7.92 -5.41 3.77
N LEU A 35 7.30 -5.54 2.59
CA LEU A 35 6.08 -4.81 2.23
C LEU A 35 4.91 -5.18 3.17
N ASP A 36 4.77 -6.47 3.52
CA ASP A 36 3.74 -6.91 4.45
C ASP A 36 3.99 -6.38 5.87
N GLN A 37 5.24 -6.42 6.32
CA GLN A 37 5.62 -5.89 7.62
C GLN A 37 5.42 -4.38 7.69
N LEU A 38 5.79 -3.64 6.64
CA LEU A 38 5.56 -2.21 6.55
C LEU A 38 4.07 -1.89 6.61
N PHE A 39 3.24 -2.57 5.80
CA PHE A 39 1.79 -2.40 5.81
C PHE A 39 1.18 -2.67 7.19
N THR A 40 1.58 -3.77 7.85
CA THR A 40 1.06 -4.18 9.16
C THR A 40 1.43 -3.20 10.28
N LYS A 41 2.58 -2.54 10.20
CA LYS A 41 3.06 -1.56 11.18
C LYS A 41 2.51 -0.16 10.95
N SER A 42 2.03 0.14 9.75
CA SER A 42 1.57 1.46 9.37
C SER A 42 0.18 1.77 9.90
N PRO A 43 -0.11 3.02 10.26
CA PRO A 43 -1.44 3.47 10.64
C PRO A 43 -2.40 3.40 9.45
N VAL A 44 -3.71 3.37 9.72
CA VAL A 44 -4.72 3.43 8.66
C VAL A 44 -4.61 4.72 7.83
N GLY A 45 -4.26 5.82 8.46
CA GLY A 45 -4.24 7.14 7.86
C GLY A 45 -5.62 7.74 7.62
N ASN A 46 -5.65 8.87 6.94
CA ASN A 46 -6.87 9.50 6.46
C ASN A 46 -7.26 8.93 5.09
N ILE A 47 -8.56 8.89 4.78
CA ILE A 47 -9.01 8.64 3.41
C ILE A 47 -8.49 9.80 2.56
N PRO A 48 -7.64 9.51 1.55
CA PRO A 48 -7.10 10.58 0.72
C PRO A 48 -8.19 11.24 -0.12
N ASP A 49 -7.93 12.45 -0.58
CA ASP A 49 -8.83 13.21 -1.47
C ASP A 49 -8.05 13.71 -2.70
N GLY A 50 -8.72 13.77 -3.84
CA GLY A 50 -8.10 14.21 -5.08
C GLY A 50 -7.37 13.10 -5.83
N GLU A 51 -6.41 13.51 -6.65
CA GLU A 51 -5.69 12.63 -7.57
C GLU A 51 -4.41 12.07 -6.94
N GLY A 52 -4.30 10.74 -6.88
CA GLY A 52 -3.10 10.05 -6.47
C GLY A 52 -2.43 9.31 -7.65
N GLU A 53 -1.14 9.52 -7.81
CA GLU A 53 -0.31 8.74 -8.73
C GLU A 53 -0.16 7.30 -8.25
N GLY A 54 -0.42 6.34 -9.14
CA GLY A 54 -0.32 4.91 -8.85
C GLY A 54 0.93 4.27 -9.42
N THR A 55 1.60 3.44 -8.62
CA THR A 55 2.71 2.60 -9.07
C THR A 55 2.47 1.16 -8.64
N ALA A 56 2.37 0.24 -9.59
CA ALA A 56 2.27 -1.20 -9.28
C ALA A 56 3.60 -1.73 -8.75
N ILE A 57 3.54 -2.57 -7.71
CA ILE A 57 4.70 -3.19 -7.09
C ILE A 57 4.54 -4.71 -7.21
N VAL A 58 5.41 -5.33 -8.00
CA VAL A 58 5.57 -6.78 -8.05
C VAL A 58 6.84 -7.10 -7.27
N ALA A 59 6.69 -7.63 -6.08
CA ALA A 59 7.82 -7.87 -5.19
C ALA A 59 8.85 -8.83 -5.82
N PRO A 60 10.16 -8.60 -5.63
CA PRO A 60 11.19 -9.50 -6.11
C PRO A 60 10.96 -10.95 -5.65
N GLY A 61 11.12 -11.90 -6.57
CA GLY A 61 10.89 -13.33 -6.30
C GLY A 61 9.43 -13.79 -6.38
N THR A 62 8.47 -12.88 -6.67
CA THR A 62 7.09 -13.28 -6.94
C THR A 62 7.01 -13.99 -8.29
N THR A 63 6.39 -15.17 -8.32
CA THR A 63 6.12 -15.85 -9.59
C THR A 63 5.11 -15.03 -10.38
N TYR A 64 5.52 -14.53 -11.54
CA TYR A 64 4.67 -13.74 -12.43
C TYR A 64 3.62 -14.67 -13.05
N SER A 65 2.43 -14.72 -12.46
CA SER A 65 1.33 -15.54 -12.96
C SER A 65 0.60 -14.82 -14.11
N ASP A 66 -0.09 -15.61 -14.96
CA ASP A 66 -0.94 -15.05 -16.02
C ASP A 66 -2.00 -14.09 -15.48
N ASN A 67 -2.46 -14.30 -14.26
CA ASN A 67 -3.42 -13.41 -13.59
C ASN A 67 -2.79 -12.05 -13.26
N ILE A 68 -1.54 -12.04 -12.78
CA ILE A 68 -0.79 -10.79 -12.53
C ILE A 68 -0.54 -10.07 -13.87
N ALA A 69 -0.09 -10.80 -14.89
CA ALA A 69 0.15 -10.24 -16.22
C ALA A 69 -1.12 -9.63 -16.82
N ARG A 70 -2.25 -10.32 -16.73
CA ARG A 70 -3.55 -9.82 -17.19
C ARG A 70 -4.00 -8.61 -16.37
N PHE A 71 -3.84 -8.63 -15.04
CA PHE A 71 -4.18 -7.51 -14.19
C PHE A 71 -3.36 -6.28 -14.56
N VAL A 72 -2.04 -6.38 -14.61
CA VAL A 72 -1.14 -5.27 -14.97
C VAL A 72 -1.40 -4.76 -16.39
N SER A 73 -1.66 -5.65 -17.37
CA SER A 73 -1.90 -5.25 -18.76
C SER A 73 -3.29 -4.63 -18.99
N HIS A 74 -4.32 -5.09 -18.29
CA HIS A 74 -5.68 -4.55 -18.41
C HIS A 74 -5.89 -3.30 -17.56
N PHE A 75 -5.17 -3.19 -16.47
CA PHE A 75 -5.18 -2.04 -15.56
C PHE A 75 -3.86 -1.29 -15.68
N ALA A 76 -3.47 -0.87 -16.91
CA ALA A 76 -2.35 0.05 -17.11
C ALA A 76 -2.61 1.32 -16.28
N TRP A 77 -2.10 1.32 -15.11
CA TRP A 77 -2.53 2.10 -13.94
C TRP A 77 -1.84 3.45 -13.96
N GLN A 78 -2.60 4.51 -14.11
CA GLN A 78 -2.07 5.87 -13.95
C GLN A 78 -2.41 6.50 -12.60
N GLY A 79 -3.21 5.81 -11.78
CA GLY A 79 -3.60 6.29 -10.48
C GLY A 79 -5.09 6.23 -10.21
N LYS A 80 -5.49 6.86 -9.12
CA LYS A 80 -6.86 6.89 -8.62
C LYS A 80 -7.25 8.32 -8.28
N VAL A 81 -8.50 8.69 -8.55
CA VAL A 81 -9.08 9.97 -8.14
C VAL A 81 -10.11 9.71 -7.03
N PHE A 82 -9.83 10.19 -5.85
CA PHE A 82 -10.67 10.02 -4.67
C PHE A 82 -11.62 11.21 -4.49
N ASP A 83 -12.84 10.91 -4.06
CA ASP A 83 -13.79 11.86 -3.50
C ASP A 83 -14.09 11.39 -2.07
N ALA A 84 -13.28 11.87 -1.13
CA ALA A 84 -13.36 11.46 0.27
C ALA A 84 -14.71 11.82 0.91
N LYS A 85 -15.35 12.91 0.45
CA LYS A 85 -16.67 13.35 0.95
C LYS A 85 -17.77 12.39 0.55
N LYS A 86 -17.69 11.81 -0.64
CA LYS A 86 -18.66 10.83 -1.14
C LYS A 86 -18.31 9.40 -0.80
N GLY A 87 -17.10 9.13 -0.29
CA GLY A 87 -16.61 7.78 -0.02
C GLY A 87 -16.49 6.93 -1.29
N VAL A 88 -16.03 7.53 -2.38
CA VAL A 88 -15.85 6.85 -3.68
C VAL A 88 -14.54 7.22 -4.33
N LEU A 89 -14.07 6.38 -5.25
CA LEU A 89 -12.96 6.69 -6.13
C LEU A 89 -13.27 6.28 -7.57
N LYS A 90 -12.51 6.88 -8.49
CA LYS A 90 -12.45 6.49 -9.90
C LYS A 90 -11.03 6.06 -10.24
N ASN A 91 -10.86 4.93 -10.92
CA ASN A 91 -9.56 4.55 -11.48
C ASN A 91 -9.28 5.33 -12.76
N LYS A 92 -8.05 5.82 -12.90
CA LYS A 92 -7.52 6.30 -14.17
C LYS A 92 -7.05 5.10 -14.99
N ILE A 93 -7.74 4.80 -16.07
CA ILE A 93 -7.39 3.70 -16.98
C ILE A 93 -7.08 4.30 -18.36
N LEU A 94 -5.90 4.03 -18.89
CA LEU A 94 -5.55 4.33 -20.28
C LEU A 94 -5.82 3.10 -21.18
N PRO A 95 -6.04 3.32 -22.50
CA PRO A 95 -5.72 4.48 -23.34
C PRO A 95 -6.91 5.38 -23.71
N PHE A 96 -8.13 5.13 -23.25
CA PHE A 96 -9.31 5.84 -23.78
C PHE A 96 -9.97 6.82 -22.80
N GLY A 97 -9.32 7.16 -21.68
CA GLY A 97 -9.87 8.12 -20.71
C GLY A 97 -11.20 7.70 -20.08
N LEU A 98 -11.54 6.43 -20.16
CA LEU A 98 -12.76 5.91 -19.55
C LEU A 98 -12.60 5.92 -18.03
N ASN A 99 -13.22 6.91 -17.39
CA ASN A 99 -13.43 6.99 -15.94
C ASN A 99 -14.40 5.89 -15.48
N ALA A 100 -14.05 4.63 -15.67
CA ALA A 100 -15.06 3.59 -15.77
C ALA A 100 -15.21 2.68 -14.56
N ILE A 101 -14.29 2.66 -13.60
CA ILE A 101 -14.43 1.78 -12.45
C ILE A 101 -14.54 2.62 -11.19
N LEU A 102 -15.78 2.75 -10.68
CA LEU A 102 -16.06 3.33 -9.37
C LEU A 102 -15.82 2.28 -8.29
N ALA A 103 -15.20 2.67 -7.18
CA ALA A 103 -15.15 1.85 -5.97
C ALA A 103 -15.70 2.64 -4.79
N LYS A 104 -16.31 1.94 -3.85
CA LYS A 104 -16.62 2.48 -2.54
C LYS A 104 -15.33 2.56 -1.73
N VAL A 105 -15.20 3.63 -0.94
CA VAL A 105 -14.02 3.86 -0.09
C VAL A 105 -14.50 4.00 1.35
N TYR A 106 -14.03 3.14 2.22
CA TYR A 106 -14.38 3.15 3.64
C TYR A 106 -13.27 2.53 4.49
N LYS A 107 -13.32 2.74 5.81
CA LYS A 107 -12.42 2.07 6.77
C LYS A 107 -13.01 0.75 7.20
N GLY A 108 -12.18 -0.30 7.22
CA GLY A 108 -12.61 -1.64 7.59
C GLY A 108 -11.43 -2.58 7.86
N PRO A 109 -11.67 -3.83 8.26
CA PRO A 109 -10.63 -4.78 8.58
C PRO A 109 -9.86 -5.22 7.33
N SER A 110 -8.53 -5.25 7.44
CA SER A 110 -7.65 -5.78 6.41
C SER A 110 -7.71 -7.31 6.35
N TRP A 111 -7.66 -7.86 5.15
CA TRP A 111 -7.53 -9.31 4.94
C TRP A 111 -6.14 -9.83 5.29
N LEU A 112 -5.12 -8.95 5.38
CA LEU A 112 -3.78 -9.37 5.75
C LEU A 112 -3.63 -9.64 7.25
N ASP A 113 -4.14 -8.73 8.10
CA ASP A 113 -3.86 -8.76 9.55
C ASP A 113 -5.07 -8.45 10.45
N GLY A 114 -6.26 -8.24 9.88
CA GLY A 114 -7.48 -7.92 10.61
C GLY A 114 -7.55 -6.51 11.20
N LYS A 115 -6.46 -5.73 11.17
CA LYS A 115 -6.45 -4.36 11.68
C LYS A 115 -7.11 -3.41 10.67
N GLU A 116 -7.50 -2.23 11.14
CA GLU A 116 -8.15 -1.24 10.29
C GLU A 116 -7.26 -0.81 9.11
N CYS A 117 -7.85 -0.74 7.93
CA CYS A 117 -7.27 -0.20 6.71
C CYS A 117 -8.33 0.62 5.96
N ILE A 118 -7.92 1.33 4.92
CA ILE A 118 -8.85 1.94 3.96
C ILE A 118 -9.11 0.90 2.87
N VAL A 119 -10.37 0.53 2.69
CA VAL A 119 -10.85 -0.46 1.73
C VAL A 119 -11.33 0.25 0.47
N LEU A 120 -10.89 -0.23 -0.68
CA LEU A 120 -11.37 0.18 -1.99
C LEU A 120 -12.14 -1.02 -2.57
N ASP A 121 -13.47 -0.91 -2.53
CA ASP A 121 -14.38 -2.01 -2.80
C ASP A 121 -15.05 -1.82 -4.18
N TYR A 122 -14.76 -2.72 -5.09
CA TYR A 122 -15.25 -2.70 -6.46
C TYR A 122 -16.47 -3.61 -6.69
N SER A 123 -17.03 -4.21 -5.65
CA SER A 123 -18.08 -5.25 -5.74
C SER A 123 -19.34 -4.80 -6.51
N ASP A 124 -19.65 -3.52 -6.52
CA ASP A 124 -20.86 -2.98 -7.14
C ASP A 124 -20.62 -2.43 -8.56
N THR A 125 -19.42 -2.56 -9.14
CA THR A 125 -19.07 -1.74 -10.31
C THR A 125 -19.11 -2.44 -11.65
N SER A 126 -18.73 -3.70 -11.73
CA SER A 126 -18.80 -4.50 -12.96
C SER A 126 -18.66 -5.98 -12.68
N ILE A 127 -19.10 -6.82 -13.64
CA ILE A 127 -18.98 -8.27 -13.55
C ILE A 127 -17.51 -8.72 -13.39
N VAL A 128 -16.55 -7.96 -13.94
CA VAL A 128 -15.13 -8.31 -13.88
C VAL A 128 -14.47 -7.76 -12.62
N ALA A 129 -14.85 -6.56 -12.17
CA ALA A 129 -14.23 -5.89 -11.03
C ALA A 129 -14.79 -6.32 -9.66
N GLN A 130 -15.95 -6.98 -9.62
CA GLN A 130 -16.60 -7.42 -8.37
C GLN A 130 -15.75 -8.33 -7.49
N TRP A 131 -14.73 -8.96 -8.04
CA TRP A 131 -13.82 -9.85 -7.34
C TRP A 131 -12.58 -9.15 -6.81
N ILE A 132 -12.41 -7.85 -7.15
CA ILE A 132 -11.27 -7.04 -6.76
C ILE A 132 -11.59 -6.30 -5.46
N ARG A 133 -10.64 -6.34 -4.56
CA ARG A 133 -10.58 -5.52 -3.36
C ARG A 133 -9.16 -4.99 -3.20
N ASP A 134 -9.04 -3.68 -3.07
CA ASP A 134 -7.77 -3.08 -2.66
C ASP A 134 -7.86 -2.62 -1.21
N GLU A 135 -6.72 -2.62 -0.54
CA GLU A 135 -6.55 -2.13 0.82
C GLU A 135 -5.36 -1.20 0.86
N ILE A 136 -5.48 -0.03 1.49
CA ILE A 136 -4.37 0.91 1.63
C ILE A 136 -4.16 1.36 3.07
N ARG A 137 -2.90 1.66 3.44
CA ARG A 137 -2.50 2.34 4.66
C ARG A 137 -1.48 3.42 4.35
N GLU A 138 -1.54 4.51 5.10
CA GLU A 138 -0.61 5.62 4.98
C GLU A 138 0.73 5.25 5.63
N ILE A 139 1.80 5.21 4.84
CA ILE A 139 3.16 4.86 5.31
C ILE A 139 4.03 6.09 5.54
N GLU A 140 3.76 7.16 4.83
CA GLU A 140 4.33 8.51 4.98
C GLU A 140 3.24 9.52 4.63
N PRO A 141 3.33 10.78 5.03
CA PRO A 141 2.36 11.81 4.66
C PRO A 141 2.13 11.87 3.14
N GLY A 142 0.90 11.55 2.70
CA GLY A 142 0.52 11.52 1.29
C GLY A 142 1.05 10.33 0.50
N LEU A 143 1.71 9.35 1.14
CA LEU A 143 2.16 8.12 0.50
C LEU A 143 1.48 6.90 1.15
N TYR A 144 0.75 6.14 0.35
CA TYR A 144 0.03 4.95 0.79
C TYR A 144 0.62 3.70 0.15
N LEU A 145 0.81 2.67 0.95
CA LEU A 145 1.08 1.31 0.48
C LEU A 145 -0.24 0.55 0.38
N GLY A 146 -0.46 -0.07 -0.76
CA GLY A 146 -1.68 -0.81 -1.02
C GLY A 146 -1.44 -2.26 -1.39
N LYS A 147 -2.48 -3.07 -1.22
CA LYS A 147 -2.55 -4.49 -1.57
C LYS A 147 -3.76 -4.74 -2.42
N VAL A 148 -3.58 -5.46 -3.52
CA VAL A 148 -4.65 -5.87 -4.43
C VAL A 148 -4.99 -7.32 -4.19
N TYR A 149 -6.26 -7.60 -3.97
CA TYR A 149 -6.80 -8.95 -3.85
C TYR A 149 -7.75 -9.26 -4.99
N TRP A 150 -7.67 -10.47 -5.50
CA TRP A 150 -8.63 -11.08 -6.41
C TRP A 150 -9.19 -12.33 -5.75
N ASN A 151 -10.49 -12.35 -5.50
CA ASN A 151 -11.17 -13.47 -4.85
C ASN A 151 -10.42 -14.00 -3.60
N LYS A 152 -10.05 -13.08 -2.69
CA LYS A 152 -9.27 -13.30 -1.46
C LYS A 152 -7.80 -13.70 -1.65
N SER A 153 -7.33 -13.91 -2.87
CA SER A 153 -5.92 -14.16 -3.15
C SER A 153 -5.22 -12.85 -3.46
N ARG A 154 -4.09 -12.57 -2.79
CA ARG A 154 -3.30 -11.38 -3.12
C ARG A 154 -2.66 -11.53 -4.50
N LEU A 155 -2.72 -10.46 -5.31
CA LEU A 155 -2.10 -10.39 -6.63
C LEU A 155 -0.79 -9.61 -6.59
N ILE A 156 -0.86 -8.34 -6.25
CA ILE A 156 0.27 -7.39 -6.24
C ILE A 156 0.12 -6.42 -5.09
N ASP A 157 1.19 -5.70 -4.82
CA ASP A 157 1.15 -4.48 -4.02
C ASP A 157 1.17 -3.23 -4.92
N PHE A 158 0.95 -2.07 -4.35
CA PHE A 158 1.02 -0.81 -5.07
C PHE A 158 1.31 0.37 -4.15
N ALA A 159 1.82 1.45 -4.71
CA ALA A 159 1.92 2.74 -4.06
C ALA A 159 0.93 3.74 -4.65
N LEU A 160 0.39 4.61 -3.81
CA LEU A 160 -0.35 5.82 -4.21
C LEU A 160 0.33 7.02 -3.58
N LYS A 161 0.67 8.01 -4.40
CA LYS A 161 1.27 9.26 -3.97
C LYS A 161 0.35 10.42 -4.31
N PHE A 162 0.05 11.24 -3.28
CA PHE A 162 -0.77 12.46 -3.36
C PHE A 162 0.08 13.71 -3.20
#